data_dcb9c2a58faf0b5a1da9ab97deca5eaa
#
_entry.id   dcb9c2a58faf0b5a1da9ab97deca5eaa
#
_cell.length_a   1.000
_cell.length_b   1.000
_cell.length_c   1.000
_cell.angle_alpha   90.00
_cell.angle_beta   90.00
_cell.angle_gamma   90.00
#
_symmetry.space_group_name_H-M   'P 1'
#
loop_
_entity.id
_entity.type
_entity.pdbx_description
1 polymer ?
#
loop_
_entity_poly.entity_id
_entity_poly.type
_entity_poly.pdbx_seq_one_letter_code
_entity_poly.pdbx_strand_id
1 'polypeptide(L)'
;IPGMIGGAAGAYVLSNIDGNAIKPFIAAYLLIMGAYIIYQALRKIAVEREPPKHVAPLGLVGGFVDSIGGGGWGPIVTSTLLARGNHTRYTIGTVNAVEFFVTLTASAVFIVTIGLEHWNIVLALALGGVFAAPLAGLITKKIPHRPMMAVVGLLIVLVSGRTLWSAFH
;
A
#
# COMPACT_ATOMS: atom_id res chain seq x y z
N ILE A 1 -4.73 -11.14 11.47
CA ILE A 1 -4.36 -12.49 11.01
C ILE A 1 -4.62 -12.65 9.51
N PRO A 2 -5.84 -12.42 8.93
CA PRO A 2 -6.05 -12.63 7.48
C PRO A 2 -5.09 -11.81 6.60
N GLY A 3 -4.81 -10.56 6.97
CA GLY A 3 -3.84 -9.72 6.25
C GLY A 3 -2.42 -10.27 6.26
N MET A 4 -1.99 -10.85 7.37
CA MET A 4 -0.68 -11.51 7.48
C MET A 4 -0.58 -12.74 6.57
N ILE A 5 -1.65 -13.55 6.51
CA ILE A 5 -1.73 -14.71 5.60
C ILE A 5 -1.67 -14.24 4.14
N GLY A 6 -2.47 -13.22 3.80
CA GLY A 6 -2.43 -12.60 2.48
C GLY A 6 -1.04 -12.05 2.15
N GLY A 7 -0.44 -11.30 3.07
CA GLY A 7 0.91 -10.74 2.92
C GLY A 7 1.99 -11.81 2.72
N ALA A 8 1.97 -12.87 3.52
CA ALA A 8 2.88 -14.00 3.36
C ALA A 8 2.72 -14.70 2.00
N ALA A 9 1.47 -14.96 1.59
CA ALA A 9 1.19 -15.58 0.29
C ALA A 9 1.64 -14.68 -0.87
N GLY A 10 1.36 -13.38 -0.81
CA GLY A 10 1.80 -12.42 -1.82
C GLY A 10 3.32 -12.33 -1.92
N ALA A 11 4.02 -12.24 -0.78
CA ALA A 11 5.46 -12.22 -0.72
C ALA A 11 6.08 -13.51 -1.29
N TYR A 12 5.51 -14.67 -0.96
CA TYR A 12 5.96 -15.96 -1.51
C TYR A 12 5.77 -16.02 -3.02
N VAL A 13 4.62 -15.60 -3.53
CA VAL A 13 4.36 -15.56 -4.99
C VAL A 13 5.35 -14.63 -5.67
N LEU A 14 5.55 -13.41 -5.14
CA LEU A 14 6.47 -12.45 -5.73
C LEU A 14 7.93 -12.93 -5.72
N SER A 15 8.35 -13.64 -4.66
CA SER A 15 9.72 -14.16 -4.56
C SER A 15 10.04 -15.28 -5.56
N ASN A 16 9.01 -15.92 -6.15
CA ASN A 16 9.17 -17.01 -7.11
C ASN A 16 8.90 -16.58 -8.57
N ILE A 17 8.62 -15.30 -8.82
CA ILE A 17 8.38 -14.78 -10.18
C ILE A 17 9.57 -13.91 -10.60
N ASP A 18 9.95 -14.01 -11.87
CA ASP A 18 10.97 -13.11 -12.44
C ASP A 18 10.52 -11.65 -12.32
N GLY A 19 11.35 -10.86 -11.62
CA GLY A 19 11.07 -9.45 -11.37
C GLY A 19 10.87 -8.63 -12.66
N ASN A 20 11.54 -9.00 -13.75
CA ASN A 20 11.36 -8.29 -15.03
C ASN A 20 10.02 -8.60 -15.68
N ALA A 21 9.55 -9.83 -15.57
CA ALA A 21 8.24 -10.23 -16.10
C ALA A 21 7.08 -9.57 -15.33
N ILE A 22 7.22 -9.35 -14.04
CA ILE A 22 6.15 -8.80 -13.19
C ILE A 22 6.11 -7.26 -13.17
N LYS A 23 7.23 -6.58 -13.47
CA LYS A 23 7.32 -5.10 -13.48
C LYS A 23 6.18 -4.39 -14.21
N PRO A 24 5.81 -4.74 -15.47
CA PRO A 24 4.74 -4.06 -16.17
C PRO A 24 3.38 -4.27 -15.51
N PHE A 25 3.14 -5.44 -14.93
CA PHE A 25 1.88 -5.72 -14.21
C PHE A 25 1.77 -4.91 -12.92
N ILE A 26 2.86 -4.80 -12.16
CA ILE A 26 2.92 -3.94 -10.95
C ILE A 26 2.72 -2.48 -11.36
N ALA A 27 3.37 -2.01 -12.41
CA ALA A 27 3.25 -0.63 -12.86
C ALA A 27 1.81 -0.31 -13.36
N ALA A 28 1.17 -1.24 -14.08
CA ALA A 28 -0.23 -1.11 -14.48
C ALA A 28 -1.18 -1.08 -13.26
N TYR A 29 -0.96 -1.96 -12.30
CA TYR A 29 -1.71 -1.96 -11.04
C TYR A 29 -1.55 -0.63 -10.28
N LEU A 30 -0.33 -0.15 -10.10
CA LEU A 30 -0.05 1.12 -9.42
C LEU A 30 -0.66 2.32 -10.17
N LEU A 31 -0.67 2.30 -11.50
CA LEU A 31 -1.32 3.32 -12.31
C LEU A 31 -2.83 3.38 -12.03
N ILE A 32 -3.49 2.22 -12.02
CA ILE A 32 -4.92 2.10 -11.71
C ILE A 32 -5.19 2.58 -10.27
N MET A 33 -4.37 2.17 -9.32
CA MET A 33 -4.52 2.59 -7.92
C MET A 33 -4.26 4.08 -7.73
N GLY A 34 -3.25 4.66 -8.40
CA GLY A 34 -3.00 6.09 -8.39
C GLY A 34 -4.17 6.90 -8.95
N ALA A 35 -4.74 6.46 -10.08
CA ALA A 35 -5.94 7.05 -10.66
C ALA A 35 -7.15 6.92 -9.71
N TYR A 36 -7.33 5.79 -9.05
CA TYR A 36 -8.37 5.58 -8.06
C TYR A 36 -8.23 6.50 -6.84
N ILE A 37 -7.00 6.71 -6.35
CA ILE A 37 -6.72 7.64 -5.24
C ILE A 37 -7.07 9.08 -5.65
N ILE A 38 -6.73 9.51 -6.86
CA ILE A 38 -7.11 10.85 -7.39
C ILE A 38 -8.63 10.96 -7.46
N TYR A 39 -9.29 9.98 -8.04
CA TYR A 39 -10.76 9.95 -8.13
C TYR A 39 -11.42 10.06 -6.75
N GLN A 40 -10.90 9.35 -5.76
CA GLN A 40 -11.40 9.40 -4.38
C GLN A 40 -11.13 10.76 -3.71
N ALA A 41 -9.99 11.40 -3.99
CA ALA A 41 -9.68 12.75 -3.51
C ALA A 41 -10.66 13.80 -4.02
N LEU A 42 -11.16 13.63 -5.24
CA LEU A 42 -12.12 14.55 -5.89
C LEU A 42 -13.58 14.30 -5.44
N ARG A 43 -13.93 13.09 -5.00
CA ARG A 43 -15.29 12.79 -4.53
C ARG A 43 -15.55 13.31 -3.11
N LYS A 44 -16.74 13.90 -2.93
CA LYS A 44 -17.32 14.08 -1.59
C LYS A 44 -17.94 12.75 -1.17
N ILE A 45 -17.24 11.97 -0.37
CA ILE A 45 -17.77 10.72 0.16
C ILE A 45 -18.85 11.07 1.19
N ALA A 46 -20.10 10.75 0.87
CA ALA A 46 -21.17 10.74 1.85
C ALA A 46 -20.94 9.54 2.78
N VAL A 47 -20.86 9.80 4.08
CA VAL A 47 -20.56 8.78 5.09
C VAL A 47 -21.86 8.06 5.45
N GLU A 48 -22.15 6.95 4.79
CA GLU A 48 -23.14 6.00 5.28
C GLU A 48 -22.44 5.08 6.30
N ARG A 49 -22.92 5.10 7.54
CA ARG A 49 -22.34 4.29 8.63
C ARG A 49 -22.86 2.87 8.56
N GLU A 50 -22.20 2.01 7.83
CA GLU A 50 -22.40 0.58 7.92
C GLU A 50 -21.35 -0.11 8.80
N PRO A 51 -21.75 -1.09 9.63
CA PRO A 51 -20.77 -1.87 10.38
C PRO A 51 -19.83 -2.62 9.42
N PRO A 52 -18.54 -2.79 9.76
CA PRO A 52 -17.56 -3.40 8.87
C PRO A 52 -17.85 -4.89 8.68
N LYS A 53 -18.64 -5.22 7.64
CA LYS A 53 -18.87 -6.59 7.19
C LYS A 53 -17.68 -7.06 6.33
N HIS A 54 -17.28 -8.33 6.45
CA HIS A 54 -16.25 -8.95 5.61
C HIS A 54 -14.85 -8.33 5.73
N VAL A 55 -14.43 -7.97 6.94
CA VAL A 55 -13.08 -7.43 7.19
C VAL A 55 -11.99 -8.48 6.94
N ALA A 56 -12.30 -9.75 7.19
CA ALA A 56 -11.34 -10.85 7.01
C ALA A 56 -10.93 -11.05 5.53
N PRO A 57 -11.84 -11.22 4.55
CA PRO A 57 -11.46 -11.28 3.14
C PRO A 57 -10.84 -9.98 2.63
N LEU A 58 -11.30 -8.82 3.12
CA LEU A 58 -10.69 -7.53 2.77
C LEU A 58 -9.23 -7.46 3.21
N GLY A 59 -8.92 -7.90 4.44
CA GLY A 59 -7.56 -7.95 4.96
C GLY A 59 -6.69 -8.95 4.20
N LEU A 60 -7.22 -10.14 3.85
CA LEU A 60 -6.49 -11.15 3.09
C LEU A 60 -6.11 -10.63 1.70
N VAL A 61 -7.07 -10.10 0.96
CA VAL A 61 -6.85 -9.54 -0.38
C VAL A 61 -5.94 -8.31 -0.29
N GLY A 62 -6.18 -7.40 0.67
CA GLY A 62 -5.35 -6.22 0.88
C GLY A 62 -3.90 -6.57 1.16
N GLY A 63 -3.62 -7.54 2.06
CA GLY A 63 -2.27 -7.99 2.37
C GLY A 63 -1.58 -8.67 1.19
N PHE A 64 -2.30 -9.49 0.43
CA PHE A 64 -1.78 -10.16 -0.76
C PHE A 64 -1.36 -9.14 -1.83
N VAL A 65 -2.24 -8.21 -2.15
CA VAL A 65 -1.99 -7.18 -3.16
C VAL A 65 -0.90 -6.21 -2.70
N ASP A 66 -0.87 -5.88 -1.41
CA ASP A 66 0.16 -5.03 -0.81
C ASP A 66 1.56 -5.63 -0.96
N SER A 67 1.71 -6.91 -0.67
CA SER A 67 3.01 -7.60 -0.77
C SER A 67 3.48 -7.79 -2.20
N ILE A 68 2.58 -7.89 -3.19
CA ILE A 68 2.93 -7.99 -4.61
C ILE A 68 3.18 -6.60 -5.22
N GLY A 69 2.31 -5.64 -4.92
CA GLY A 69 2.30 -4.33 -5.56
C GLY A 69 3.07 -3.25 -4.81
N GLY A 70 3.46 -3.51 -3.55
CA GLY A 70 4.17 -2.53 -2.72
C GLY A 70 3.31 -1.32 -2.31
N GLY A 71 1.98 -1.46 -2.22
CA GLY A 71 1.11 -0.34 -1.87
C GLY A 71 -0.39 -0.60 -1.98
N GLY A 72 -0.83 -1.81 -1.67
CA GLY A 72 -2.26 -2.18 -1.73
C GLY A 72 -3.05 -1.92 -0.46
N TRP A 73 -2.40 -1.91 0.69
CA TRP A 73 -3.07 -1.85 1.99
C TRP A 73 -3.86 -0.54 2.19
N GLY A 74 -3.22 0.60 2.03
CA GLY A 74 -3.87 1.90 2.16
C GLY A 74 -5.04 2.10 1.18
N PRO A 75 -4.81 2.04 -0.14
CA PRO A 75 -5.84 2.22 -1.15
C PRO A 75 -6.99 1.21 -1.07
N ILE A 76 -6.75 -0.04 -0.73
CA ILE A 76 -7.79 -1.08 -0.69
C ILE A 76 -8.47 -1.11 0.68
N VAL A 77 -7.70 -1.33 1.76
CA VAL A 77 -8.27 -1.58 3.09
C VAL A 77 -8.76 -0.29 3.72
N THR A 78 -7.90 0.76 3.76
CA THR A 78 -8.26 2.04 4.38
C THR A 78 -9.42 2.70 3.64
N SER A 79 -9.36 2.75 2.30
CA SER A 79 -10.41 3.39 1.49
C SER A 79 -11.74 2.67 1.62
N THR A 80 -11.74 1.34 1.61
CA THR A 80 -12.96 0.54 1.77
C THR A 80 -13.60 0.75 3.13
N LEU A 81 -12.80 0.76 4.20
CA LEU A 81 -13.31 1.00 5.55
C LEU A 81 -13.84 2.42 5.73
N LEU A 82 -13.17 3.42 5.15
CA LEU A 82 -13.65 4.82 5.17
C LEU A 82 -14.91 5.00 4.33
N ALA A 83 -14.98 4.37 3.16
CA ALA A 83 -16.18 4.42 2.31
C ALA A 83 -17.41 3.80 2.99
N ARG A 84 -17.22 2.85 3.91
CA ARG A 84 -18.28 2.25 4.75
C ARG A 84 -18.62 3.09 5.98
N GLY A 85 -18.10 4.31 6.11
CA GLY A 85 -18.45 5.24 7.16
C GLY A 85 -17.75 5.04 8.50
N ASN A 86 -16.68 4.25 8.54
CA ASN A 86 -15.88 4.13 9.75
C ASN A 86 -15.18 5.45 10.09
N HIS A 87 -15.00 5.72 11.39
CA HIS A 87 -14.42 6.97 11.86
C HIS A 87 -12.96 7.10 11.41
N THR A 88 -12.66 8.12 10.60
CA THR A 88 -11.39 8.31 9.88
C THR A 88 -10.16 8.12 10.78
N ARG A 89 -10.12 8.79 11.92
CA ARG A 89 -8.96 8.78 12.82
C ARG A 89 -8.67 7.38 13.38
N TYR A 90 -9.70 6.67 13.83
CA TYR A 90 -9.55 5.32 14.38
C TYR A 90 -9.24 4.31 13.28
N THR A 91 -9.87 4.44 12.12
CA THR A 91 -9.62 3.56 10.97
C THR A 91 -8.17 3.66 10.52
N ILE A 92 -7.66 4.87 10.29
CA ILE A 92 -6.25 5.06 9.86
C ILE A 92 -5.30 4.50 10.90
N GLY A 93 -5.49 4.81 12.18
CA GLY A 93 -4.62 4.29 13.25
C GLY A 93 -4.62 2.77 13.34
N THR A 94 -5.80 2.14 13.29
CA THR A 94 -5.92 0.68 13.36
C THR A 94 -5.36 0.00 12.12
N VAL A 95 -5.63 0.55 10.93
CA VAL A 95 -5.13 -0.01 9.66
C VAL A 95 -3.61 0.04 9.61
N ASN A 96 -2.99 1.17 9.99
CA ASN A 96 -1.53 1.30 10.05
C ASN A 96 -0.90 0.36 11.09
N ALA A 97 -1.55 0.18 12.25
CA ALA A 97 -1.06 -0.78 13.25
C ALA A 97 -1.11 -2.23 12.73
N VAL A 98 -2.15 -2.59 11.99
CA VAL A 98 -2.27 -3.93 11.39
C VAL A 98 -1.28 -4.10 10.22
N GLU A 99 -1.07 -3.07 9.42
CA GLU A 99 -0.11 -3.03 8.31
C GLU A 99 1.31 -3.36 8.78
N PHE A 100 1.71 -2.88 9.96
CA PHE A 100 2.99 -3.23 10.57
C PHE A 100 3.18 -4.76 10.69
N PHE A 101 2.16 -5.49 11.13
CA PHE A 101 2.25 -6.95 11.24
C PHE A 101 2.20 -7.65 9.87
N VAL A 102 1.48 -7.09 8.91
CA VAL A 102 1.43 -7.60 7.52
C VAL A 102 2.80 -7.47 6.87
N THR A 103 3.39 -6.28 6.94
CA THR A 103 4.71 -6.01 6.37
C THR A 103 5.83 -6.78 7.07
N LEU A 104 5.75 -6.95 8.39
CA LEU A 104 6.69 -7.77 9.15
C LEU A 104 6.64 -9.23 8.68
N THR A 105 5.43 -9.78 8.47
CA THR A 105 5.25 -11.15 7.99
C THR A 105 5.76 -11.29 6.55
N ALA A 106 5.43 -10.36 5.66
CA ALA A 106 5.91 -10.35 4.28
C ALA A 106 7.45 -10.25 4.23
N SER A 107 8.05 -9.39 5.06
CA SER A 107 9.51 -9.25 5.18
C SER A 107 10.17 -10.53 5.63
N ALA A 108 9.59 -11.25 6.61
CA ALA A 108 10.10 -12.54 7.05
C ALA A 108 10.08 -13.57 5.91
N VAL A 109 9.02 -13.61 5.11
CA VAL A 109 8.94 -14.49 3.93
C VAL A 109 10.02 -14.12 2.91
N PHE A 110 10.21 -12.84 2.59
CA PHE A 110 11.25 -12.40 1.66
C PHE A 110 12.65 -12.76 2.15
N ILE A 111 12.95 -12.59 3.43
CA ILE A 111 14.24 -12.97 4.02
C ILE A 111 14.50 -14.47 3.86
N VAL A 112 13.49 -15.30 4.08
CA VAL A 112 13.64 -16.77 3.98
C VAL A 112 13.74 -17.23 2.53
N THR A 113 13.05 -16.57 1.59
CA THR A 113 12.99 -17.00 0.18
C THR A 113 14.09 -16.42 -0.69
N ILE A 114 14.37 -15.12 -0.56
CA ILE A 114 15.34 -14.38 -1.40
C ILE A 114 16.67 -14.20 -0.66
N GLY A 115 16.65 -14.25 0.68
CA GLY A 115 17.83 -13.98 1.50
C GLY A 115 18.07 -12.48 1.71
N LEU A 116 19.27 -12.17 2.23
CA LEU A 116 19.68 -10.80 2.60
C LEU A 116 20.80 -10.26 1.69
N GLU A 117 20.81 -10.63 0.43
CA GLU A 117 21.86 -10.19 -0.50
C GLU A 117 21.96 -8.68 -0.67
N HIS A 118 20.82 -7.98 -0.55
CA HIS A 118 20.73 -6.52 -0.71
C HIS A 118 20.57 -5.78 0.63
N TRP A 119 21.22 -6.27 1.69
CA TRP A 119 21.13 -5.73 3.04
C TRP A 119 21.39 -4.22 3.13
N ASN A 120 22.35 -3.72 2.37
CA ASN A 120 22.68 -2.29 2.32
C ASN A 120 21.49 -1.44 1.85
N ILE A 121 20.72 -1.93 0.85
CA ILE A 121 19.51 -1.24 0.35
C ILE A 121 18.41 -1.27 1.41
N VAL A 122 18.21 -2.43 2.05
CA VAL A 122 17.21 -2.59 3.12
C VAL A 122 17.50 -1.64 4.27
N LEU A 123 18.76 -1.57 4.73
CA LEU A 123 19.18 -0.65 5.79
C LEU A 123 19.01 0.81 5.40
N ALA A 124 19.40 1.20 4.18
CA ALA A 124 19.25 2.57 3.72
C ALA A 124 17.77 3.01 3.69
N LEU A 125 16.89 2.13 3.19
CA LEU A 125 15.44 2.37 3.16
C LEU A 125 14.83 2.40 4.58
N ALA A 126 15.25 1.51 5.46
CA ALA A 126 14.79 1.47 6.84
C ALA A 126 15.18 2.75 7.61
N LEU A 127 16.45 3.16 7.49
CA LEU A 127 16.93 4.41 8.11
C LEU A 127 16.20 5.62 7.52
N GLY A 128 16.07 5.70 6.20
CA GLY A 128 15.29 6.76 5.54
C GLY A 128 13.85 6.82 6.04
N GLY A 129 13.19 5.67 6.19
CA GLY A 129 11.84 5.55 6.72
C GLY A 129 11.72 6.00 8.18
N VAL A 130 12.64 5.59 9.04
CA VAL A 130 12.66 5.99 10.47
C VAL A 130 12.79 7.50 10.62
N PHE A 131 13.61 8.17 9.82
CA PHE A 131 13.74 9.63 9.87
C PHE A 131 12.60 10.35 9.16
N ALA A 132 12.09 9.82 8.06
CA ALA A 132 11.02 10.44 7.29
C ALA A 132 9.65 10.32 7.97
N ALA A 133 9.36 9.23 8.68
CA ALA A 133 8.05 8.98 9.27
C ALA A 133 7.61 10.05 10.29
N PRO A 134 8.43 10.50 11.25
CA PRO A 134 8.08 11.60 12.16
C PRO A 134 7.83 12.92 11.42
N LEU A 135 8.67 13.24 10.43
CA LEU A 135 8.53 14.44 9.62
C LEU A 135 7.24 14.42 8.81
N ALA A 136 6.94 13.28 8.17
CA ALA A 136 5.67 13.07 7.46
C ALA A 136 4.47 13.24 8.41
N GLY A 137 4.53 12.68 9.63
CA GLY A 137 3.49 12.83 10.63
C GLY A 137 3.25 14.29 11.06
N LEU A 138 4.31 15.11 11.15
CA LEU A 138 4.21 16.54 11.45
C LEU A 138 3.61 17.33 10.29
N ILE A 139 4.01 17.03 9.06
CA ILE A 139 3.53 17.70 7.86
C ILE A 139 2.05 17.37 7.60
N THR A 140 1.67 16.09 7.71
CA THR A 140 0.31 15.63 7.44
C THR A 140 -0.73 16.17 8.42
N LYS A 141 -0.32 16.55 9.63
CA LYS A 141 -1.22 17.25 10.59
C LYS A 141 -1.70 18.60 10.08
N LYS A 142 -0.93 19.28 9.22
CA LYS A 142 -1.21 20.63 8.72
C LYS A 142 -1.88 20.63 7.34
N ILE A 143 -1.77 19.55 6.59
CA ILE A 143 -2.31 19.46 5.23
C ILE A 143 -3.68 18.77 5.24
N PRO A 144 -4.71 19.35 4.61
CA PRO A 144 -5.99 18.67 4.45
C PRO A 144 -5.82 17.35 3.70
N HIS A 145 -6.57 16.33 4.10
CA HIS A 145 -6.42 14.96 3.58
C HIS A 145 -6.59 14.86 2.05
N ARG A 146 -7.53 15.62 1.47
CA ARG A 146 -7.82 15.58 0.02
C ARG A 146 -6.67 16.03 -0.89
N PRO A 147 -6.08 17.24 -0.72
CA PRO A 147 -4.96 17.66 -1.56
C PRO A 147 -3.75 16.73 -1.39
N MET A 148 -3.53 16.20 -0.19
CA MET A 148 -2.47 15.22 0.04
C MET A 148 -2.70 13.92 -0.77
N MET A 149 -3.92 13.39 -0.78
CA MET A 149 -4.27 12.23 -1.61
C MET A 149 -4.08 12.52 -3.11
N ALA A 150 -4.47 13.71 -3.56
CA ALA A 150 -4.33 14.10 -4.97
C ALA A 150 -2.84 14.16 -5.39
N VAL A 151 -1.98 14.74 -4.54
CA VAL A 151 -0.53 14.82 -4.80
C VAL A 151 0.09 13.42 -4.82
N VAL A 152 -0.21 12.58 -3.85
CA VAL A 152 0.29 11.19 -3.79
C VAL A 152 -0.19 10.38 -4.98
N GLY A 153 -1.48 10.46 -5.33
CA GLY A 153 -2.05 9.78 -6.49
C GLY A 153 -1.39 10.24 -7.80
N LEU A 154 -1.14 11.55 -7.94
CA LEU A 154 -0.45 12.10 -9.11
C LEU A 154 0.99 11.57 -9.23
N LEU A 155 1.74 11.56 -8.13
CA LEU A 155 3.10 11.01 -8.11
C LEU A 155 3.12 9.54 -8.50
N ILE A 156 2.20 8.73 -7.98
CA ILE A 156 2.08 7.31 -8.34
C ILE A 156 1.79 7.17 -9.83
N VAL A 157 0.84 7.92 -10.37
CA VAL A 157 0.50 7.88 -11.81
C VAL A 157 1.68 8.25 -12.69
N LEU A 158 2.43 9.31 -12.34
CA LEU A 158 3.60 9.76 -13.12
C LEU A 158 4.71 8.72 -13.11
N VAL A 159 5.05 8.17 -11.92
CA VAL A 159 6.11 7.17 -11.79
C VAL A 159 5.73 5.86 -12.48
N SER A 160 4.50 5.40 -12.28
CA SER A 160 4.02 4.15 -12.90
C SER A 160 3.86 4.29 -14.41
N GLY A 161 3.40 5.45 -14.89
CA GLY A 161 3.33 5.74 -16.32
C GLY A 161 4.71 5.72 -16.98
N ARG A 162 5.72 6.32 -16.34
CA ARG A 162 7.11 6.26 -16.81
C ARG A 162 7.65 4.83 -16.82
N THR A 163 7.36 4.04 -15.80
CA THR A 163 7.80 2.64 -15.72
C THR A 163 7.17 1.80 -16.81
N LEU A 164 5.88 1.98 -17.09
CA LEU A 164 5.20 1.32 -18.20
C LEU A 164 5.79 1.73 -19.54
N TRP A 165 6.00 3.03 -19.76
CA TRP A 165 6.62 3.52 -20.99
C TRP A 165 7.98 2.87 -21.22
N SER A 166 8.82 2.82 -20.19
CA SER A 166 10.15 2.19 -20.22
C SER A 166 10.13 0.68 -20.39
N ALA A 167 9.02 0.00 -20.08
CA ALA A 167 8.89 -1.45 -20.25
C ALA A 167 8.51 -1.85 -21.69
N PHE A 168 7.98 -0.90 -22.49
CA PHE A 168 7.56 -1.14 -23.88
C PHE A 168 8.48 -0.52 -24.93
N HIS A 169 9.48 0.29 -24.49
CA HIS A 169 10.48 0.94 -25.32
C HIS A 169 11.89 0.67 -24.82
#